data_cdc050cf9f25b241d33bbaada081e1d6
#
_entry.id   cdc050cf9f25b241d33bbaada081e1d6
#
_cell.length_a   1.000
_cell.length_b   1.000
_cell.length_c   1.000
_cell.angle_alpha   90.00
_cell.angle_beta   90.00
_cell.angle_gamma   90.00
#
_symmetry.space_group_name_H-M   'P 1'
#
loop_
_entity.id
_entity.type
_entity.pdbx_description
1 polymer ?
#
loop_
_entity_poly.entity_id
_entity_poly.type
_entity_poly.pdbx_seq_one_letter_code
_entity_poly.pdbx_strand_id
1 'polypeptide(L)' 'MGFHGYPKISLEYFGKTADLASEVSVKLIIEEGADALEERFKSADDPREDDTIQSALVKMIERSDAKTVVQTEGVSIIE' A
#
# COMPACT_ATOMS: atom_id res chain seq x y z
N MET A 1 -14.44 -9.82 20.14
CA MET A 1 -14.26 -10.18 19.48
C MET A 1 -13.39 -9.97 18.48
N GLY A 2 -12.89 -10.39 17.85
CA GLY A 2 -11.92 -10.63 16.99
C GLY A 2 -11.64 -9.74 15.88
N PHE A 3 -11.66 -8.51 16.01
CA PHE A 3 -11.35 -7.66 14.91
C PHE A 3 -9.98 -7.07 15.04
N HIS A 4 -9.10 -7.78 15.67
CA HIS A 4 -7.73 -7.35 15.84
C HIS A 4 -7.06 -7.24 14.48
N GLY A 5 -6.46 -6.11 14.20
CA GLY A 5 -5.75 -5.90 12.97
C GLY A 5 -6.56 -5.29 11.83
N TYR A 6 -7.85 -5.05 12.03
CA TYR A 6 -8.66 -4.41 11.01
C TYR A 6 -9.17 -3.05 11.50
N PRO A 7 -9.31 -2.08 10.61
CA PRO A 7 -8.98 -2.12 9.18
C PRO A 7 -7.49 -2.39 8.95
N LYS A 8 -7.19 -3.09 7.86
CA LYS A 8 -5.82 -3.47 7.51
C LYS A 8 -5.45 -2.82 6.18
N ILE A 9 -4.26 -2.26 6.12
CA ILE A 9 -3.72 -1.71 4.89
C ILE A 9 -2.49 -2.52 4.49
N SER A 10 -2.45 -2.94 3.24
CA SER A 10 -1.31 -3.65 2.66
C SER A 10 -0.73 -2.82 1.54
N LEU A 11 0.59 -2.66 1.55
CA LEU A 11 1.31 -1.90 0.54
C LEU A 11 2.23 -2.84 -0.22
N GLU A 12 2.22 -2.74 -1.55
CA GLU A 12 3.11 -3.52 -2.38
C GLU A 12 3.66 -2.64 -3.50
N TYR A 13 4.97 -2.65 -3.67
CA TYR A 13 5.62 -1.85 -4.71
C TYR A 13 5.90 -2.72 -5.93
N PHE A 14 5.71 -2.15 -7.11
CA PHE A 14 5.94 -2.83 -8.37
C PHE A 14 6.89 -2.02 -9.24
N GLY A 15 7.69 -2.69 -10.03
CA GLY A 15 8.61 -2.02 -10.94
C GLY A 15 9.13 -2.99 -11.99
N LYS A 16 9.87 -2.46 -12.95
CA LYS A 16 10.47 -3.27 -14.00
C LYS A 16 11.71 -3.99 -13.51
N THR A 17 12.34 -3.48 -12.45
CA THR A 17 13.51 -4.11 -11.86
C THR A 17 13.33 -4.17 -10.34
N ALA A 18 14.09 -5.04 -9.69
CA ALA A 18 14.03 -5.17 -8.25
C ALA A 18 14.56 -3.94 -7.51
N ASP A 19 15.34 -3.11 -8.19
CA ASP A 19 15.96 -1.95 -7.58
C ASP A 19 15.13 -0.68 -7.68
N LEU A 20 14.19 -0.63 -8.62
CA LEU A 20 13.46 0.59 -8.89
C LEU A 20 11.96 0.33 -9.02
N ALA A 21 11.21 0.81 -8.07
CA ALA A 21 9.76 0.76 -8.13
C ALA A 21 9.23 1.90 -8.99
N SER A 22 8.11 1.68 -9.65
CA SER A 22 7.42 2.72 -10.42
C SER A 22 5.96 2.85 -10.02
N GLU A 23 5.43 1.89 -9.27
CA GLU A 23 4.04 1.90 -8.82
C GLU A 23 3.96 1.38 -7.39
N VAL A 24 2.92 1.78 -6.69
CA VAL A 24 2.57 1.20 -5.40
C VAL A 24 1.09 0.84 -5.40
N SER A 25 0.78 -0.35 -4.91
CA SER A 25 -0.59 -0.80 -4.74
C SER A 25 -0.94 -0.72 -3.27
N VAL A 26 -2.08 -0.11 -2.97
CA VAL A 26 -2.59 0.02 -1.61
C VAL A 26 -3.89 -0.75 -1.53
N LYS A 27 -3.97 -1.71 -0.64
CA LYS A 27 -5.19 -2.48 -0.42
C LYS A 27 -5.71 -2.20 0.97
N LEU A 28 -6.98 -1.84 1.06
CA LEU A 28 -7.64 -1.59 2.33
C LEU A 28 -8.69 -2.67 2.56
N ILE A 29 -8.56 -3.37 3.68
CA ILE A 29 -9.52 -4.38 4.09
C ILE A 29 -10.14 -3.89 5.40
N ILE A 30 -11.43 -3.60 5.37
CA ILE A 30 -12.10 -3.00 6.52
C ILE A 30 -12.35 -4.00 7.63
N GLU A 31 -12.68 -5.23 7.25
CA GLU A 31 -12.90 -6.28 8.24
C GLU A 31 -12.55 -7.63 7.63
N GLU A 32 -12.38 -8.63 8.46
CA GLU A 32 -12.06 -9.97 8.01
C GLU A 32 -13.16 -10.50 7.09
N GLY A 33 -12.77 -11.03 5.95
CA GLY A 33 -13.71 -11.55 4.97
C GLY A 33 -14.28 -10.53 4.01
N ALA A 34 -14.00 -9.24 4.23
CA ALA A 34 -14.46 -8.21 3.30
C ALA A 34 -13.55 -8.14 2.08
N ASP A 35 -14.09 -7.68 0.96
CA ASP A 35 -13.31 -7.48 -0.24
C ASP A 35 -12.34 -6.31 -0.04
N ALA A 36 -11.14 -6.44 -0.54
CA ALA A 36 -10.16 -5.37 -0.45
C ALA A 36 -10.48 -4.27 -1.45
N LEU A 37 -10.33 -3.03 -1.01
CA LEU A 37 -10.37 -1.87 -1.90
C LEU A 37 -8.94 -1.60 -2.31
N GLU A 38 -8.67 -1.58 -3.60
CA GLU A 38 -7.32 -1.38 -4.11
C GLU A 38 -7.20 -0.08 -4.86
N GLU A 39 -6.13 0.68 -4.60
CA GLU A 39 -5.77 1.83 -5.38
C GLU A 39 -4.31 1.69 -5.78
N ARG A 40 -3.97 2.14 -6.98
CA ARG A 40 -2.60 2.13 -7.45
C ARG A 40 -2.16 3.54 -7.75
N PHE A 41 -0.94 3.85 -7.37
CA PHE A 41 -0.31 5.13 -7.65
C PHE A 41 0.92 4.88 -8.49
N LYS A 42 1.09 5.67 -9.53
CA LYS A 42 2.27 5.61 -10.39
C LYS A 42 3.12 6.84 -10.16
N SER A 43 4.41 6.67 -10.27
CA SER A 43 5.36 7.76 -10.10
C SER A 43 6.38 7.74 -11.23
N ALA A 44 6.85 8.91 -11.64
CA ALA A 44 7.94 9.00 -12.59
C ALA A 44 9.25 8.54 -11.95
N ASP A 45 9.34 8.69 -10.63
CA ASP A 45 10.48 8.22 -9.86
C ASP A 45 9.99 7.09 -8.95
N ASP A 46 10.87 6.57 -8.12
CA ASP A 46 10.50 5.50 -7.18
C ASP A 46 9.46 6.04 -6.20
N PRO A 47 8.25 5.44 -6.11
CA PRO A 47 7.22 5.92 -5.19
C PRO A 47 7.63 5.85 -3.73
N ARG A 48 8.62 5.04 -3.38
CA ARG A 48 9.12 4.98 -2.01
C ARG A 48 9.81 6.28 -1.62
N GLU A 49 10.29 7.04 -2.60
CA GLU A 49 10.97 8.32 -2.40
C GLU A 49 10.12 9.51 -2.82
N ASP A 50 8.93 9.29 -3.32
CA ASP A 50 8.05 10.36 -3.77
C ASP A 50 7.24 10.88 -2.58
N ASP A 51 7.56 12.09 -2.14
CA ASP A 51 6.92 12.69 -0.97
C ASP A 51 5.42 12.84 -1.14
N THR A 52 4.97 13.12 -2.35
CA THR A 52 3.54 13.27 -2.62
C THR A 52 2.81 11.94 -2.40
N ILE A 53 3.38 10.85 -2.92
CA ILE A 53 2.80 9.53 -2.76
C ILE A 53 2.87 9.10 -1.29
N GLN A 54 4.01 9.27 -0.64
CA GLN A 54 4.17 8.88 0.76
C GLN A 54 3.20 9.65 1.65
N SER A 55 3.00 10.94 1.39
CA SER A 55 2.04 11.74 2.14
C SER A 55 0.62 11.26 1.92
N ALA A 56 0.27 10.87 0.69
CA ALA A 56 -1.05 10.32 0.39
C ALA A 56 -1.28 9.01 1.15
N LEU A 57 -0.27 8.14 1.20
CA LEU A 57 -0.36 6.87 1.92
C LEU A 57 -0.58 7.11 3.42
N VAL A 58 0.15 8.04 4.01
CA VAL A 58 -0.01 8.37 5.42
C VAL A 58 -1.42 8.87 5.70
N LYS A 59 -1.95 9.73 4.84
CA LYS A 59 -3.31 10.24 4.99
C LYS A 59 -4.35 9.14 4.88
N MET A 60 -4.15 8.20 3.97
CA MET A 60 -5.05 7.06 3.84
C MET A 60 -5.06 6.21 5.10
N ILE A 61 -3.90 5.97 5.68
CA ILE A 61 -3.77 5.21 6.91
C ILE A 61 -4.49 5.93 8.04
N GLU A 62 -4.30 7.24 8.16
CA GLU A 62 -4.95 8.03 9.19
C GLU A 62 -6.46 8.05 9.05
N ARG A 63 -6.96 8.26 7.82
CA ARG A 63 -8.40 8.34 7.57
C ARG A 63 -9.10 7.01 7.79
N SER A 64 -8.45 5.92 7.49
CA SER A 64 -9.04 4.60 7.64
C SER A 64 -8.98 4.09 9.08
N ASP A 65 -8.23 4.77 9.93
CA ASP A 65 -7.99 4.32 11.31
C ASP A 65 -7.46 2.89 11.31
N ALA A 66 -6.55 2.60 10.39
CA ALA A 66 -6.00 1.25 10.23
C ALA A 66 -5.30 0.77 11.49
N LYS A 67 -5.60 -0.45 11.88
CA LYS A 67 -4.98 -1.09 13.04
C LYS A 67 -3.75 -1.88 12.65
N THR A 68 -3.65 -2.27 11.39
CA THR A 68 -2.52 -3.02 10.86
C THR A 68 -2.08 -2.41 9.53
N VAL A 69 -0.79 -2.18 9.39
CA VAL A 69 -0.20 -1.75 8.13
C VAL A 69 0.90 -2.74 7.78
N VAL A 70 0.79 -3.37 6.62
CA VAL A 70 1.75 -4.37 6.15
C VAL A 70 2.37 -3.86 4.86
N GLN A 71 3.66 -3.97 4.75
CA GLN A 71 4.37 -3.58 3.54
C GLN A 71 5.18 -4.76 3.05
N THR A 72 5.01 -5.14 1.78
CA THR A 72 5.79 -6.19 1.16
C THR A 72 7.20 -5.68 0.95
N GLU A 73 8.19 -6.47 1.35
CA GLU A 73 9.59 -6.09 1.15
C GLU A 73 9.97 -6.17 -0.31
N GLY A 74 10.81 -5.25 -0.73
CA GLY A 74 11.33 -5.24 -2.08
C GLY A 74 10.31 -4.76 -3.10
N VAL A 75 10.61 -5.02 -4.36
CA VAL A 75 9.80 -4.59 -5.49
C VAL A 75 9.37 -5.81 -6.29
N SER A 76 8.07 -5.95 -6.52
CA SER A 76 7.54 -7.01 -7.36
C SER A 76 7.74 -6.64 -8.82
N ILE A 77 8.21 -7.56 -9.62
CA ILE A 77 8.51 -7.29 -11.03
C ILE A 77 7.23 -7.28 -11.85
N ILE A 78 7.08 -6.23 -12.66
CA ILE A 78 5.97 -6.11 -13.58
C ILE A 78 6.41 -6.71 -14.91
N GLU A 79 5.66 -7.65 -15.42
CA GLU A 79 5.94 -8.27 -16.71
C GLU A 79 5.13 -7.65 -17.81
#